data_d31020a760b3b7cdfa735da5c0b5002c
#
_entry.id   d31020a760b3b7cdfa735da5c0b5002c
#
_cell.length_a   1.000
_cell.length_b   1.000
_cell.length_c   1.000
_cell.angle_alpha   90.00
_cell.angle_beta   90.00
_cell.angle_gamma   90.00
#
_symmetry.space_group_name_H-M   'P 1'
#
loop_
_entity.id
_entity.type
_entity.pdbx_description
1 polymer ?
#
loop_
_entity_poly.entity_id
_entity_poly.type
_entity_poly.pdbx_seq_one_letter_code
_entity_poly.pdbx_strand_id
1 'polypeptide(L)'
;SIFSVFNKDISRWNVSGVKTMKDMFNNAQLFNQPIGSWTTSSLTNTYSMFNNAKAFNQELNNWDMSQVSDMRFMFLFASSFNADVSEWNVSSLANFLSMFSGATKFNLKFTCTTVVDGPPDSCNCKADYCITDLTLKAAIEACLAEAPEDGLCYRYGLETQKYGVMPNWNIKRVTNLENAFAARENFNGDISQWKTSRVVNTKSMFSSASSFNGQISNWDTSLVTDMSFMFSFA
;
A
#
# COMPACT_ATOMS: atom_id res chain seq x y z
N SER A 1 -22.61 -13.59 17.38
CA SER A 1 -22.95 -12.69 16.26
C SER A 1 -22.65 -13.44 14.97
N ILE A 2 -23.68 -13.64 14.11
CA ILE A 2 -23.59 -14.42 12.85
C ILE A 2 -22.65 -13.75 11.84
N PHE A 3 -22.43 -12.45 11.95
CA PHE A 3 -21.61 -11.67 11.01
C PHE A 3 -20.10 -11.75 11.26
N SER A 4 -19.68 -12.22 12.42
CA SER A 4 -18.27 -12.20 12.82
C SER A 4 -17.39 -13.23 12.08
N VAL A 5 -17.97 -14.22 11.42
CA VAL A 5 -17.26 -15.35 10.77
C VAL A 5 -17.19 -15.25 9.24
N PHE A 6 -17.81 -14.24 8.63
CA PHE A 6 -17.81 -14.11 7.18
C PHE A 6 -16.38 -13.82 6.66
N ASN A 7 -15.87 -14.69 5.79
CA ASN A 7 -14.58 -14.54 5.11
C ASN A 7 -14.56 -15.32 3.79
N LYS A 8 -15.61 -15.23 2.98
CA LYS A 8 -15.66 -15.88 1.67
C LYS A 8 -15.08 -15.00 0.60
N ASP A 9 -14.41 -15.62 -0.37
CA ASP A 9 -13.87 -14.91 -1.52
C ASP A 9 -14.99 -14.30 -2.37
N ILE A 10 -14.95 -12.99 -2.51
CA ILE A 10 -15.87 -12.17 -3.28
C ILE A 10 -15.11 -11.24 -4.24
N SER A 11 -13.83 -11.50 -4.47
CA SER A 11 -12.95 -10.66 -5.29
C SER A 11 -13.45 -10.46 -6.71
N ARG A 12 -14.21 -11.44 -7.24
CA ARG A 12 -14.78 -11.42 -8.60
C ARG A 12 -16.13 -10.73 -8.71
N TRP A 13 -16.67 -10.18 -7.65
CA TRP A 13 -17.94 -9.47 -7.74
C TRP A 13 -17.81 -8.22 -8.61
N ASN A 14 -18.76 -8.01 -9.50
CA ASN A 14 -18.86 -6.76 -10.23
C ASN A 14 -19.61 -5.73 -9.39
N VAL A 15 -18.87 -4.76 -8.89
CA VAL A 15 -19.38 -3.68 -8.03
C VAL A 15 -19.38 -2.32 -8.74
N SER A 16 -19.12 -2.26 -10.05
CA SER A 16 -18.92 -1.02 -10.80
C SER A 16 -20.12 -0.05 -10.76
N GLY A 17 -21.33 -0.54 -10.54
CA GLY A 17 -22.55 0.26 -10.40
C GLY A 17 -22.95 0.53 -8.94
N VAL A 18 -22.19 0.06 -7.96
CA VAL A 18 -22.55 0.19 -6.55
C VAL A 18 -22.28 1.62 -6.07
N LYS A 19 -23.29 2.28 -5.55
CA LYS A 19 -23.20 3.65 -5.01
C LYS A 19 -22.94 3.71 -3.52
N THR A 20 -23.35 2.70 -2.75
CA THR A 20 -23.17 2.66 -1.31
C THR A 20 -22.72 1.29 -0.83
N MET A 21 -21.67 1.27 -0.03
CA MET A 21 -21.17 0.09 0.68
C MET A 21 -21.23 0.32 2.21
N LYS A 22 -22.15 1.22 2.63
CA LYS A 22 -22.38 1.51 4.04
C LYS A 22 -22.59 0.20 4.81
N ASP A 23 -21.86 0.05 5.92
CA ASP A 23 -21.94 -1.08 6.86
C ASP A 23 -21.69 -2.47 6.23
N MET A 24 -21.18 -2.60 4.99
CA MET A 24 -21.09 -3.86 4.25
C MET A 24 -20.31 -4.95 5.00
N PHE A 25 -19.20 -4.60 5.64
CA PHE A 25 -18.38 -5.51 6.44
C PHE A 25 -18.30 -5.08 7.92
N ASN A 26 -19.29 -4.30 8.37
CA ASN A 26 -19.36 -3.88 9.76
C ASN A 26 -19.47 -5.10 10.67
N ASN A 27 -18.55 -5.21 11.66
CA ASN A 27 -18.40 -6.37 12.55
C ASN A 27 -18.05 -7.71 11.85
N ALA A 28 -17.63 -7.73 10.59
CA ALA A 28 -17.10 -8.92 9.93
C ALA A 28 -15.65 -9.17 10.39
N GLN A 29 -15.48 -9.63 11.63
CA GLN A 29 -14.19 -9.66 12.33
C GLN A 29 -13.12 -10.52 11.66
N LEU A 30 -13.51 -11.55 10.89
CA LEU A 30 -12.61 -12.46 10.18
C LEU A 30 -12.42 -12.08 8.70
N PHE A 31 -13.18 -11.10 8.17
CA PHE A 31 -13.11 -10.75 6.77
C PHE A 31 -11.74 -10.17 6.40
N ASN A 32 -11.06 -10.80 5.43
CA ASN A 32 -9.78 -10.35 4.90
C ASN A 32 -9.56 -10.82 3.45
N GLN A 33 -10.59 -10.74 2.59
CA GLN A 33 -10.48 -11.16 1.20
C GLN A 33 -9.97 -10.04 0.29
N PRO A 34 -9.24 -10.37 -0.81
CA PRO A 34 -8.61 -9.41 -1.70
C PRO A 34 -9.65 -8.70 -2.59
N ILE A 35 -10.13 -7.56 -2.15
CA ILE A 35 -11.13 -6.75 -2.84
C ILE A 35 -10.55 -5.49 -3.51
N GLY A 36 -9.23 -5.37 -3.53
CA GLY A 36 -8.53 -4.22 -4.12
C GLY A 36 -8.73 -4.04 -5.64
N SER A 37 -9.15 -5.10 -6.35
CA SER A 37 -9.44 -5.05 -7.78
C SER A 37 -10.85 -4.53 -8.11
N TRP A 38 -11.69 -4.24 -7.12
CA TRP A 38 -13.02 -3.73 -7.35
C TRP A 38 -13.01 -2.34 -8.00
N THR A 39 -13.85 -2.15 -9.02
CA THR A 39 -14.07 -0.83 -9.64
C THR A 39 -15.06 -0.04 -8.81
N THR A 40 -14.60 1.06 -8.17
CA THR A 40 -15.38 1.83 -7.19
C THR A 40 -15.76 3.24 -7.67
N SER A 41 -15.62 3.54 -8.96
CA SER A 41 -15.87 4.87 -9.54
C SER A 41 -17.29 5.43 -9.35
N SER A 42 -18.28 4.57 -9.07
CA SER A 42 -19.66 4.99 -8.78
C SER A 42 -19.94 5.17 -7.28
N LEU A 43 -18.95 4.85 -6.41
CA LEU A 43 -19.15 4.78 -4.97
C LEU A 43 -19.25 6.19 -4.36
N THR A 44 -20.27 6.40 -3.54
CA THR A 44 -20.51 7.71 -2.89
C THR A 44 -20.55 7.64 -1.36
N ASN A 45 -20.68 6.42 -0.78
CA ASN A 45 -20.79 6.26 0.67
C ASN A 45 -20.15 4.95 1.15
N THR A 46 -19.20 5.06 2.07
CA THR A 46 -18.48 3.96 2.73
C THR A 46 -18.61 4.00 4.26
N TYR A 47 -19.63 4.69 4.77
CA TYR A 47 -19.88 4.81 6.22
C TYR A 47 -19.77 3.44 6.91
N SER A 48 -18.93 3.34 7.95
CA SER A 48 -18.71 2.13 8.76
C SER A 48 -18.40 0.85 7.97
N MET A 49 -17.92 0.93 6.73
CA MET A 49 -17.79 -0.25 5.85
C MET A 49 -16.97 -1.37 6.46
N PHE A 50 -15.85 -1.05 7.11
CA PHE A 50 -14.95 -2.00 7.78
C PHE A 50 -14.89 -1.78 9.31
N ASN A 51 -15.91 -1.15 9.89
CA ASN A 51 -15.96 -0.93 11.33
C ASN A 51 -15.88 -2.27 12.06
N ASN A 52 -14.92 -2.40 12.98
CA ASN A 52 -14.65 -3.63 13.74
C ASN A 52 -14.37 -4.89 12.87
N ALA A 53 -13.92 -4.71 11.61
CA ALA A 53 -13.40 -5.77 10.76
C ALA A 53 -11.94 -6.04 11.15
N LYS A 54 -11.73 -6.72 12.29
CA LYS A 54 -10.44 -6.83 12.99
C LYS A 54 -9.32 -7.47 12.16
N ALA A 55 -9.65 -8.44 11.29
CA ALA A 55 -8.67 -9.14 10.46
C ALA A 55 -8.38 -8.40 9.13
N PHE A 56 -9.21 -7.42 8.75
CA PHE A 56 -9.09 -6.78 7.44
C PHE A 56 -7.78 -6.01 7.28
N ASN A 57 -7.01 -6.38 6.26
CA ASN A 57 -5.75 -5.73 5.90
C ASN A 57 -5.41 -5.98 4.42
N GLN A 58 -6.29 -5.60 3.52
CA GLN A 58 -6.05 -5.71 2.08
C GLN A 58 -5.70 -4.36 1.47
N GLU A 59 -4.87 -4.39 0.43
CA GLU A 59 -4.55 -3.20 -0.35
C GLU A 59 -5.78 -2.68 -1.09
N LEU A 60 -6.01 -1.37 -1.02
CA LEU A 60 -7.15 -0.69 -1.62
C LEU A 60 -6.71 0.48 -2.53
N ASN A 61 -5.46 0.46 -2.99
CA ASN A 61 -4.83 1.57 -3.74
C ASN A 61 -5.57 1.89 -5.04
N ASN A 62 -6.22 0.91 -5.66
CA ASN A 62 -6.93 1.08 -6.93
C ASN A 62 -8.37 1.58 -6.76
N TRP A 63 -8.84 1.76 -5.51
CA TRP A 63 -10.17 2.28 -5.29
C TRP A 63 -10.25 3.76 -5.64
N ASP A 64 -11.20 4.10 -6.49
CA ASP A 64 -11.57 5.48 -6.77
C ASP A 64 -12.52 5.97 -5.67
N MET A 65 -12.04 6.91 -4.86
CA MET A 65 -12.77 7.50 -3.73
C MET A 65 -13.21 8.94 -4.01
N SER A 66 -13.01 9.43 -5.24
CA SER A 66 -13.24 10.84 -5.61
C SER A 66 -14.68 11.31 -5.45
N GLN A 67 -15.65 10.39 -5.54
CA GLN A 67 -17.07 10.68 -5.39
C GLN A 67 -17.61 10.37 -3.98
N VAL A 68 -16.78 9.79 -3.09
CA VAL A 68 -17.24 9.40 -1.75
C VAL A 68 -17.33 10.63 -0.85
N SER A 69 -18.52 10.89 -0.33
CA SER A 69 -18.82 12.02 0.56
C SER A 69 -18.91 11.63 2.04
N ASP A 70 -19.08 10.35 2.35
CA ASP A 70 -19.20 9.87 3.75
C ASP A 70 -18.30 8.65 3.97
N MET A 71 -17.19 8.88 4.68
CA MET A 71 -16.20 7.86 5.08
C MET A 71 -16.14 7.71 6.61
N ARG A 72 -17.10 8.28 7.35
CA ARG A 72 -17.10 8.21 8.82
C ARG A 72 -17.03 6.76 9.27
N PHE A 73 -16.16 6.52 10.28
CA PHE A 73 -16.02 5.21 10.92
C PHE A 73 -15.59 4.08 9.98
N MET A 74 -15.08 4.38 8.77
CA MET A 74 -14.82 3.35 7.75
C MET A 74 -13.91 2.23 8.27
N PHE A 75 -12.85 2.56 9.00
CA PHE A 75 -11.91 1.61 9.60
C PHE A 75 -11.90 1.67 11.14
N LEU A 76 -12.99 2.16 11.76
CA LEU A 76 -13.11 2.22 13.20
C LEU A 76 -12.89 0.82 13.80
N PHE A 77 -11.93 0.68 14.73
CA PHE A 77 -11.54 -0.59 15.36
C PHE A 77 -11.11 -1.72 14.39
N ALA A 78 -10.76 -1.42 13.14
CA ALA A 78 -10.13 -2.34 12.21
C ALA A 78 -8.65 -2.54 12.61
N SER A 79 -8.39 -3.31 13.67
CA SER A 79 -7.12 -3.33 14.39
C SER A 79 -5.93 -3.86 13.57
N SER A 80 -6.16 -4.70 12.55
CA SER A 80 -5.11 -5.20 11.64
C SER A 80 -4.88 -4.31 10.43
N PHE A 81 -5.78 -3.38 10.11
CA PHE A 81 -5.66 -2.53 8.95
C PHE A 81 -4.39 -1.67 9.02
N ASN A 82 -3.54 -1.76 7.98
CA ASN A 82 -2.33 -0.95 7.88
C ASN A 82 -1.95 -0.60 6.42
N ALA A 83 -2.86 -0.84 5.46
CA ALA A 83 -2.64 -0.48 4.06
C ALA A 83 -2.49 1.04 3.90
N ASP A 84 -1.68 1.43 2.92
CA ASP A 84 -1.50 2.85 2.60
C ASP A 84 -2.65 3.34 1.72
N VAL A 85 -3.43 4.26 2.25
CA VAL A 85 -4.56 4.91 1.56
C VAL A 85 -4.32 6.40 1.32
N SER A 86 -3.09 6.88 1.51
CA SER A 86 -2.75 8.30 1.39
C SER A 86 -2.76 8.82 -0.05
N GLU A 87 -2.87 7.92 -1.05
CA GLU A 87 -3.02 8.29 -2.46
C GLU A 87 -4.49 8.36 -2.91
N TRP A 88 -5.44 8.09 -2.04
CA TRP A 88 -6.82 8.25 -2.43
C TRP A 88 -7.11 9.70 -2.78
N ASN A 89 -7.58 9.92 -4.01
CA ASN A 89 -8.18 11.19 -4.38
C ASN A 89 -9.54 11.26 -3.71
N VAL A 90 -9.69 12.10 -2.69
CA VAL A 90 -10.91 12.21 -1.90
C VAL A 90 -11.55 13.59 -2.08
N SER A 91 -12.86 13.65 -2.06
CA SER A 91 -13.58 14.93 -2.12
C SER A 91 -13.22 15.80 -0.91
N SER A 92 -12.97 17.09 -1.14
CA SER A 92 -12.77 18.07 -0.07
C SER A 92 -14.00 18.25 0.83
N LEU A 93 -15.16 17.79 0.39
CA LEU A 93 -16.42 17.81 1.14
C LEU A 93 -16.69 16.51 1.89
N ALA A 94 -15.82 15.50 1.79
CA ALA A 94 -16.01 14.22 2.42
C ALA A 94 -15.88 14.33 3.96
N ASN A 95 -16.71 13.55 4.67
CA ASN A 95 -16.66 13.47 6.12
C ASN A 95 -15.85 12.25 6.56
N PHE A 96 -14.81 12.48 7.36
CA PHE A 96 -13.84 11.46 7.82
C PHE A 96 -13.94 11.17 9.32
N LEU A 97 -14.98 11.61 10.02
CA LEU A 97 -15.09 11.49 11.48
C LEU A 97 -14.75 10.06 11.94
N SER A 98 -13.77 9.96 12.84
CA SER A 98 -13.30 8.72 13.46
C SER A 98 -12.94 7.60 12.46
N MET A 99 -12.51 7.95 11.23
CA MET A 99 -12.24 7.00 10.16
C MET A 99 -11.23 5.92 10.58
N PHE A 100 -10.17 6.30 11.29
CA PHE A 100 -9.09 5.41 11.73
C PHE A 100 -9.03 5.21 13.25
N SER A 101 -10.06 5.64 13.99
CA SER A 101 -10.09 5.49 15.44
C SER A 101 -10.03 4.01 15.83
N GLY A 102 -9.06 3.60 16.67
CA GLY A 102 -8.86 2.20 17.04
C GLY A 102 -8.30 1.29 15.92
N ALA A 103 -7.95 1.81 14.75
CA ALA A 103 -7.18 1.09 13.72
C ALA A 103 -5.71 1.03 14.16
N THR A 104 -5.42 0.15 15.13
CA THR A 104 -4.16 0.18 15.89
C THR A 104 -2.91 0.09 15.03
N LYS A 105 -2.87 -0.86 14.08
CA LYS A 105 -1.70 -1.02 13.20
C LYS A 105 -1.54 0.16 12.26
N PHE A 106 -2.63 0.72 11.73
CA PHE A 106 -2.60 1.93 10.91
C PHE A 106 -2.03 3.11 11.70
N ASN A 107 -2.55 3.36 12.90
CA ASN A 107 -2.12 4.46 13.76
C ASN A 107 -0.69 4.32 14.29
N LEU A 108 -0.14 3.10 14.33
CA LEU A 108 1.29 2.89 14.58
C LEU A 108 2.14 3.33 13.39
N LYS A 109 1.69 3.05 12.17
CA LYS A 109 2.43 3.25 10.92
C LYS A 109 2.27 4.67 10.35
N PHE A 110 1.08 5.27 10.46
CA PHE A 110 0.74 6.55 9.86
C PHE A 110 0.41 7.63 10.90
N THR A 111 0.67 8.88 10.53
CA THR A 111 0.19 10.07 11.25
C THR A 111 -0.57 10.93 10.27
N CYS A 112 -1.85 11.19 10.56
CA CYS A 112 -2.71 12.08 9.78
C CYS A 112 -2.73 13.48 10.40
N THR A 113 -3.17 14.52 9.68
CA THR A 113 -3.24 15.90 10.17
C THR A 113 -4.17 16.05 11.39
N THR A 114 -5.23 15.23 11.44
CA THR A 114 -5.99 15.00 12.67
C THR A 114 -5.78 13.57 13.13
N VAL A 115 -5.49 13.37 14.41
CA VAL A 115 -4.91 12.11 14.95
C VAL A 115 -5.74 10.87 14.65
N VAL A 116 -7.05 11.01 14.43
CA VAL A 116 -7.98 9.88 14.18
C VAL A 116 -8.96 10.13 13.03
N ASP A 117 -9.04 11.35 12.51
CA ASP A 117 -10.12 11.81 11.63
C ASP A 117 -9.59 12.48 10.35
N GLY A 118 -8.29 12.44 10.09
CA GLY A 118 -7.72 13.12 8.92
C GLY A 118 -8.13 12.46 7.62
N PRO A 119 -8.32 13.25 6.55
CA PRO A 119 -8.49 12.68 5.22
C PRO A 119 -7.30 11.77 4.90
N PRO A 120 -7.51 10.67 4.18
CA PRO A 120 -6.46 9.70 3.87
C PRO A 120 -5.22 10.32 3.24
N ASP A 121 -5.38 11.30 2.36
CA ASP A 121 -4.31 12.05 1.69
C ASP A 121 -3.45 12.89 2.65
N SER A 122 -3.95 13.21 3.85
CA SER A 122 -3.19 13.87 4.90
C SER A 122 -2.32 12.92 5.74
N CYS A 123 -2.48 11.62 5.55
CA CYS A 123 -1.80 10.62 6.35
C CYS A 123 -0.38 10.38 5.83
N ASN A 124 0.61 10.64 6.66
CA ASN A 124 2.01 10.40 6.36
C ASN A 124 2.54 9.21 7.16
N CYS A 125 3.27 8.36 6.50
CA CYS A 125 3.97 7.28 7.17
C CYS A 125 4.99 7.84 8.18
N LYS A 126 5.04 7.31 9.39
CA LYS A 126 6.02 7.68 10.42
C LYS A 126 7.42 7.25 10.00
N ALA A 127 8.44 8.01 10.40
CA ALA A 127 9.83 7.82 9.95
C ALA A 127 10.34 6.37 10.12
N ASP A 128 9.94 5.71 11.21
CA ASP A 128 10.38 4.34 11.49
C ASP A 128 9.71 3.26 10.63
N TYR A 129 8.64 3.60 9.91
CA TYR A 129 7.84 2.67 9.10
C TYR A 129 7.88 2.97 7.60
N CYS A 130 8.55 4.06 7.21
CA CYS A 130 8.74 4.41 5.82
C CYS A 130 10.12 4.03 5.32
N ILE A 131 10.18 3.58 4.08
CA ILE A 131 11.45 3.49 3.37
C ILE A 131 11.82 4.89 2.85
N THR A 132 13.05 5.29 3.10
CA THR A 132 13.67 6.55 2.65
C THR A 132 14.97 6.21 1.93
N ASP A 133 15.62 7.20 1.28
CA ASP A 133 16.92 7.00 0.65
C ASP A 133 17.97 6.42 1.63
N LEU A 134 17.89 6.80 2.91
CA LEU A 134 18.82 6.32 3.94
C LEU A 134 18.60 4.85 4.33
N THR A 135 17.37 4.35 4.23
CA THR A 135 17.00 3.00 4.71
C THR A 135 16.79 1.99 3.59
N LEU A 136 16.59 2.46 2.35
CA LEU A 136 16.25 1.63 1.20
C LEU A 136 17.29 0.53 0.95
N LYS A 137 18.55 0.90 0.88
CA LYS A 137 19.62 -0.04 0.56
C LYS A 137 19.72 -1.16 1.59
N ALA A 138 19.72 -0.82 2.87
CA ALA A 138 19.75 -1.81 3.95
C ALA A 138 18.48 -2.69 3.95
N ALA A 139 17.32 -2.13 3.63
CA ALA A 139 16.08 -2.88 3.51
C ALA A 139 16.13 -3.90 2.34
N ILE A 140 16.63 -3.48 1.16
CA ILE A 140 16.82 -4.36 0.01
C ILE A 140 17.81 -5.48 0.35
N GLU A 141 18.98 -5.14 0.90
CA GLU A 141 20.01 -6.11 1.27
C GLU A 141 19.48 -7.17 2.24
N ALA A 142 18.77 -6.76 3.28
CA ALA A 142 18.22 -7.68 4.27
C ALA A 142 17.11 -8.56 3.67
N CYS A 143 16.24 -7.99 2.84
CA CYS A 143 15.18 -8.74 2.17
C CYS A 143 15.74 -9.77 1.17
N LEU A 144 16.68 -9.36 0.32
CA LEU A 144 17.27 -10.26 -0.69
C LEU A 144 18.26 -11.26 -0.10
N ALA A 145 18.75 -11.09 1.11
CA ALA A 145 19.46 -12.13 1.85
C ALA A 145 18.55 -13.31 2.20
N GLU A 146 17.25 -13.07 2.37
CA GLU A 146 16.24 -14.10 2.65
C GLU A 146 15.58 -14.64 1.36
N ALA A 147 15.21 -13.74 0.45
CA ALA A 147 14.45 -14.03 -0.77
C ALA A 147 15.11 -13.33 -1.97
N PRO A 148 16.23 -13.87 -2.50
CA PRO A 148 17.02 -13.20 -3.53
C PRO A 148 16.33 -13.12 -4.90
N GLU A 149 15.37 -13.99 -5.17
CA GLU A 149 14.71 -14.10 -6.47
C GLU A 149 13.48 -13.20 -6.59
N ASP A 150 12.61 -13.20 -5.58
CA ASP A 150 11.27 -12.60 -5.65
C ASP A 150 11.03 -11.45 -4.66
N GLY A 151 11.92 -11.24 -3.68
CA GLY A 151 11.75 -10.24 -2.66
C GLY A 151 10.59 -10.51 -1.69
N LEU A 152 10.06 -11.75 -1.65
CA LEU A 152 9.01 -12.15 -0.72
C LEU A 152 9.59 -12.50 0.66
N CYS A 153 10.37 -11.61 1.21
CA CYS A 153 11.08 -11.73 2.48
C CYS A 153 10.13 -11.76 3.68
N TYR A 154 9.49 -12.89 3.90
CA TYR A 154 8.48 -13.06 4.97
C TYR A 154 9.05 -12.95 6.38
N ARG A 155 10.33 -13.27 6.56
CA ARG A 155 11.02 -13.19 7.87
C ARG A 155 11.60 -11.81 8.14
N TYR A 156 11.93 -11.06 7.07
CA TYR A 156 12.42 -9.71 7.21
C TYR A 156 11.34 -8.83 7.83
N GLY A 157 11.52 -8.47 9.07
CA GLY A 157 10.54 -7.72 9.83
C GLY A 157 9.58 -8.55 10.67
N LEU A 158 9.80 -9.88 10.88
CA LEU A 158 9.03 -10.64 11.87
C LEU A 158 9.12 -10.01 13.26
N GLU A 159 10.29 -9.51 13.65
CA GLU A 159 10.47 -8.78 14.91
C GLU A 159 9.84 -7.39 14.87
N THR A 160 9.70 -6.80 13.70
CA THR A 160 9.23 -5.42 13.53
C THR A 160 8.06 -5.29 12.58
N GLN A 161 7.81 -6.25 11.68
CA GLN A 161 6.89 -6.15 10.51
C GLN A 161 6.99 -4.76 9.84
N LYS A 162 8.19 -4.23 9.80
CA LYS A 162 8.45 -2.81 9.57
C LYS A 162 8.00 -2.38 8.17
N TYR A 163 8.38 -3.14 7.14
CA TYR A 163 8.08 -2.80 5.76
C TYR A 163 7.23 -3.86 5.04
N GLY A 164 7.13 -5.09 5.58
CA GLY A 164 6.49 -6.22 4.92
C GLY A 164 7.30 -6.76 3.74
N VAL A 165 6.67 -7.50 2.85
CA VAL A 165 7.28 -8.02 1.61
C VAL A 165 7.58 -6.89 0.64
N MET A 166 8.66 -7.01 -0.14
CA MET A 166 9.16 -5.95 -1.02
C MET A 166 8.12 -5.43 -2.04
N PRO A 167 7.26 -6.26 -2.66
CA PRO A 167 6.19 -5.76 -3.53
C PRO A 167 5.30 -4.67 -2.90
N ASN A 168 5.10 -4.73 -1.59
CA ASN A 168 4.19 -3.85 -0.85
C ASN A 168 4.92 -2.69 -0.13
N TRP A 169 6.20 -2.48 -0.43
CA TRP A 169 6.95 -1.41 0.22
C TRP A 169 6.46 -0.04 -0.20
N ASN A 170 6.26 0.82 0.79
CA ASN A 170 5.97 2.22 0.57
C ASN A 170 7.28 2.99 0.35
N ILE A 171 7.61 3.25 -0.91
CA ILE A 171 8.81 4.01 -1.31
C ILE A 171 8.52 5.47 -1.70
N LYS A 172 7.36 6.02 -1.36
CA LYS A 172 6.96 7.40 -1.69
C LYS A 172 7.97 8.49 -1.28
N ARG A 173 8.80 8.21 -0.28
CA ARG A 173 9.83 9.13 0.20
C ARG A 173 11.20 8.90 -0.43
N VAL A 174 11.30 7.90 -1.28
CA VAL A 174 12.54 7.60 -1.99
C VAL A 174 12.65 8.52 -3.20
N THR A 175 13.80 9.16 -3.30
CA THR A 175 14.16 10.00 -4.45
C THR A 175 15.30 9.40 -5.26
N ASN A 176 16.07 8.48 -4.67
CA ASN A 176 17.24 7.87 -5.29
C ASN A 176 17.16 6.34 -5.26
N LEU A 177 17.09 5.73 -6.45
CA LEU A 177 17.14 4.28 -6.67
C LEU A 177 18.47 3.83 -7.29
N GLU A 178 19.50 4.68 -7.27
CA GLU A 178 20.81 4.36 -7.84
C GLU A 178 21.36 3.05 -7.26
N ASN A 179 21.73 2.12 -8.14
CA ASN A 179 22.28 0.80 -7.81
C ASN A 179 21.36 -0.07 -6.92
N ALA A 180 20.07 0.21 -6.79
CA ALA A 180 19.19 -0.48 -5.85
C ALA A 180 19.20 -2.01 -6.00
N PHE A 181 19.23 -2.50 -7.23
CA PHE A 181 19.29 -3.93 -7.58
C PHE A 181 20.52 -4.28 -8.43
N ALA A 182 21.55 -3.44 -8.44
CA ALA A 182 22.75 -3.70 -9.22
C ALA A 182 23.44 -5.01 -8.79
N ALA A 183 23.85 -5.83 -9.77
CA ALA A 183 24.45 -7.15 -9.58
C ALA A 183 23.58 -8.16 -8.80
N ARG A 184 22.27 -7.95 -8.77
CA ARG A 184 21.30 -8.93 -8.23
C ARG A 184 20.84 -9.88 -9.35
N GLU A 185 21.74 -10.75 -9.79
CA GLU A 185 21.57 -11.58 -10.98
C GLU A 185 20.30 -12.44 -10.97
N ASN A 186 19.85 -12.90 -9.80
CA ASN A 186 18.67 -13.76 -9.66
C ASN A 186 17.38 -12.99 -9.36
N PHE A 187 17.43 -11.67 -9.14
CA PHE A 187 16.25 -10.91 -8.74
C PHE A 187 15.29 -10.71 -9.92
N ASN A 188 14.05 -11.16 -9.74
CA ASN A 188 12.92 -10.91 -10.64
C ASN A 188 11.61 -10.65 -9.85
N GLY A 189 11.71 -9.96 -8.72
CA GLY A 189 10.58 -9.65 -7.87
C GLY A 189 9.59 -8.66 -8.47
N ASP A 190 8.33 -8.76 -8.06
CA ASP A 190 7.29 -7.80 -8.47
C ASP A 190 7.42 -6.50 -7.68
N ILE A 191 7.81 -5.45 -8.37
CA ILE A 191 7.91 -4.08 -7.85
C ILE A 191 7.02 -3.12 -8.66
N SER A 192 6.06 -3.65 -9.41
CA SER A 192 5.14 -2.89 -10.27
C SER A 192 4.29 -1.86 -9.52
N GLN A 193 4.04 -2.12 -8.22
CA GLN A 193 3.21 -1.27 -7.36
C GLN A 193 3.99 -0.15 -6.65
N TRP A 194 5.31 -0.10 -6.82
CA TRP A 194 6.12 0.95 -6.22
C TRP A 194 5.72 2.32 -6.75
N LYS A 195 5.50 3.26 -5.84
CA LYS A 195 5.14 4.65 -6.18
C LYS A 195 6.42 5.46 -6.38
N THR A 196 6.74 5.74 -7.65
CA THR A 196 8.01 6.33 -8.07
C THR A 196 7.93 7.83 -8.40
N SER A 197 6.79 8.47 -8.17
CA SER A 197 6.53 9.87 -8.55
C SER A 197 7.51 10.91 -7.96
N ARG A 198 8.32 10.54 -6.97
CA ARG A 198 9.35 11.41 -6.40
C ARG A 198 10.78 10.97 -6.73
N VAL A 199 10.94 9.89 -7.50
CA VAL A 199 12.26 9.38 -7.88
C VAL A 199 12.89 10.31 -8.92
N VAL A 200 14.12 10.73 -8.65
CA VAL A 200 14.90 11.60 -9.54
C VAL A 200 16.12 10.91 -10.15
N ASN A 201 16.55 9.77 -9.57
CA ASN A 201 17.74 9.04 -10.02
C ASN A 201 17.48 7.52 -10.00
N THR A 202 17.66 6.89 -11.16
CA THR A 202 17.58 5.42 -11.35
C THR A 202 18.85 4.85 -11.98
N LYS A 203 19.96 5.60 -11.93
CA LYS A 203 21.26 5.20 -12.50
C LYS A 203 21.67 3.82 -12.03
N SER A 204 22.05 2.96 -12.98
CA SER A 204 22.53 1.58 -12.73
C SER A 204 21.59 0.73 -11.87
N MET A 205 20.28 1.08 -11.74
CA MET A 205 19.36 0.43 -10.82
C MET A 205 19.31 -1.09 -10.98
N PHE A 206 19.31 -1.58 -12.21
CA PHE A 206 19.29 -3.01 -12.57
C PHE A 206 20.55 -3.46 -13.32
N SER A 207 21.65 -2.71 -13.23
CA SER A 207 22.90 -3.08 -13.90
C SER A 207 23.35 -4.48 -13.46
N SER A 208 23.54 -5.39 -14.43
CA SER A 208 23.87 -6.81 -14.20
C SER A 208 22.80 -7.60 -13.39
N ALA A 209 21.56 -7.17 -13.38
CA ALA A 209 20.43 -7.92 -12.82
C ALA A 209 19.82 -8.82 -13.92
N SER A 210 20.54 -9.83 -14.37
CA SER A 210 20.29 -10.60 -15.60
C SER A 210 18.97 -11.40 -15.64
N SER A 211 18.34 -11.65 -14.49
CA SER A 211 17.02 -12.29 -14.42
C SER A 211 15.85 -11.29 -14.36
N PHE A 212 16.12 -9.99 -14.21
CA PHE A 212 15.05 -9.03 -14.02
C PHE A 212 14.22 -8.81 -15.29
N ASN A 213 12.95 -9.19 -15.25
CA ASN A 213 11.97 -8.97 -16.31
C ASN A 213 10.60 -8.52 -15.74
N GLY A 214 10.64 -7.84 -14.60
CA GLY A 214 9.44 -7.36 -13.91
C GLY A 214 8.70 -6.24 -14.65
N GLN A 215 7.39 -6.14 -14.43
CA GLN A 215 6.57 -5.08 -15.00
C GLN A 215 6.81 -3.76 -14.26
N ILE A 216 7.29 -2.75 -14.96
CA ILE A 216 7.53 -1.39 -14.45
C ILE A 216 6.88 -0.29 -15.30
N SER A 217 5.96 -0.67 -16.19
CA SER A 217 5.27 0.26 -17.11
C SER A 217 4.41 1.31 -16.38
N ASN A 218 4.02 1.03 -15.13
CA ASN A 218 3.21 1.94 -14.31
C ASN A 218 4.04 2.94 -13.50
N TRP A 219 5.38 2.90 -13.61
CA TRP A 219 6.22 3.84 -12.88
C TRP A 219 6.10 5.24 -13.44
N ASP A 220 5.94 6.20 -12.57
CA ASP A 220 6.06 7.60 -12.91
C ASP A 220 7.54 7.97 -12.96
N THR A 221 8.03 8.28 -14.15
CA THR A 221 9.42 8.68 -14.40
C THR A 221 9.56 10.16 -14.72
N SER A 222 8.50 10.95 -14.55
CA SER A 222 8.44 12.36 -14.96
C SER A 222 9.50 13.24 -14.29
N LEU A 223 9.95 12.89 -13.09
CA LEU A 223 11.00 13.59 -12.34
C LEU A 223 12.40 12.97 -12.49
N VAL A 224 12.53 11.83 -13.18
CA VAL A 224 13.82 11.16 -13.29
C VAL A 224 14.74 11.93 -14.22
N THR A 225 15.92 12.27 -13.71
CA THR A 225 16.94 13.05 -14.44
C THR A 225 18.15 12.23 -14.85
N ASP A 226 18.36 11.07 -14.23
CA ASP A 226 19.47 10.14 -14.57
C ASP A 226 18.97 8.69 -14.62
N MET A 227 19.01 8.09 -15.81
CA MET A 227 18.73 6.67 -16.09
C MET A 227 19.97 5.97 -16.67
N SER A 228 21.16 6.58 -16.57
CA SER A 228 22.37 6.01 -17.16
C SER A 228 22.64 4.63 -16.61
N PHE A 229 23.00 3.69 -17.52
CA PHE A 229 23.31 2.29 -17.19
C PHE A 229 22.19 1.51 -16.48
N MET A 230 20.94 2.03 -16.44
CA MET A 230 19.84 1.44 -15.66
C MET A 230 19.67 -0.07 -15.91
N PHE A 231 19.79 -0.51 -17.15
CA PHE A 231 19.67 -1.93 -17.57
C PHE A 231 20.95 -2.48 -18.24
N SER A 232 22.10 -1.90 -17.92
CA SER A 232 23.37 -2.35 -18.52
C SER A 232 23.67 -3.78 -18.06
N PHE A 233 23.80 -4.70 -19.02
CA PHE A 233 23.99 -6.14 -18.76
C PHE A 233 22.85 -6.82 -17.95
N ALA A 234 21.62 -6.26 -17.96
CA ALA A 234 20.43 -6.85 -17.36
C ALA A 234 19.78 -7.88 -18.30
#